data_2e349d25d3ef28f7320faed696ef4fd4
#
_entry.id   2e349d25d3ef28f7320faed696ef4fd4
#
_cell.length_a   1.000
_cell.length_b   1.000
_cell.length_c   1.000
_cell.angle_alpha   90.00
_cell.angle_beta   90.00
_cell.angle_gamma   90.00
#
_symmetry.space_group_name_H-M   'P 1'
#
loop_
_entity.id
_entity.type
_entity.pdbx_description
1 polymer ?
#
loop_
_entity_poly.entity_id
_entity_poly.type
_entity_poly.pdbx_seq_one_letter_code
_entity_poly.pdbx_strand_id
1 'polypeptide(L)' 'MIVELTLNLISSDRTVSHREARCLVDCARKAVLELFPGFETRYVHVVQPHFDRVLQQRWPEEELQYISPTETVN' A
#
# COMPACT_ATOMS: atom_id res chain seq x y z
N MET A 1 -10.33 -10.27 7.11
CA MET A 1 -10.66 -9.25 6.15
C MET A 1 -9.51 -9.05 5.18
N ILE A 2 -9.82 -8.65 3.95
CA ILE A 2 -8.80 -8.53 2.92
C ILE A 2 -7.69 -7.57 3.32
N VAL A 3 -8.05 -6.43 3.88
CA VAL A 3 -7.07 -5.42 4.25
C VAL A 3 -6.12 -5.96 5.32
N GLU A 4 -6.66 -6.62 6.32
CA GLU A 4 -5.85 -7.16 7.39
C GLU A 4 -4.91 -8.26 6.89
N LEU A 5 -5.44 -9.12 6.04
CA LEU A 5 -4.62 -10.18 5.46
C LEU A 5 -3.48 -9.60 4.64
N THR A 6 -3.78 -8.60 3.84
CA THR A 6 -2.76 -7.96 3.02
C THR A 6 -1.70 -7.29 3.88
N LEU A 7 -2.12 -6.60 4.93
CA LEU A 7 -1.18 -5.96 5.83
C LEU A 7 -0.27 -6.99 6.51
N ASN A 8 -0.86 -8.09 6.95
CA ASN A 8 -0.09 -9.14 7.58
C ASN A 8 0.92 -9.77 6.64
N LEU A 9 0.50 -10.02 5.41
CA LEU A 9 1.41 -10.57 4.41
C LEU A 9 2.58 -9.63 4.16
N ILE A 10 2.28 -8.37 3.95
CA ILE A 10 3.32 -7.39 3.63
C ILE A 10 4.27 -7.21 4.80
N SER A 11 3.76 -7.22 6.01
CA SER A 11 4.61 -6.95 7.16
C SER A 11 5.36 -8.18 7.66
N SER A 12 4.85 -9.39 7.39
CA SER A 12 5.45 -10.60 7.94
C SER A 12 6.19 -11.45 6.93
N ASP A 13 5.73 -11.49 5.70
CA ASP A 13 6.28 -12.40 4.70
C ASP A 13 7.53 -11.82 4.08
N ARG A 14 8.67 -12.42 4.38
CA ARG A 14 9.95 -11.92 3.90
C ARG A 14 10.22 -12.24 2.43
N THR A 15 9.41 -13.12 1.86
CA THR A 15 9.59 -13.46 0.45
C THR A 15 8.93 -12.45 -0.47
N VAL A 16 8.09 -11.58 0.08
CA VAL A 16 7.40 -10.57 -0.71
C VAL A 16 8.36 -9.42 -1.00
N SER A 17 8.52 -9.09 -2.28
CA SER A 17 9.31 -7.95 -2.69
C SER A 17 8.49 -6.67 -2.62
N HIS A 18 9.17 -5.52 -2.74
CA HIS A 18 8.48 -4.24 -2.76
C HIS A 18 7.48 -4.18 -3.90
N ARG A 19 7.88 -4.67 -5.06
CA ARG A 19 7.02 -4.68 -6.23
C ARG A 19 5.76 -5.52 -5.98
N GLU A 20 5.95 -6.69 -5.40
CA GLU A 20 4.82 -7.56 -5.09
C GLU A 20 3.92 -6.95 -4.04
N ALA A 21 4.51 -6.29 -3.05
CA ALA A 21 3.73 -5.63 -2.02
C ALA A 21 2.86 -4.54 -2.62
N ARG A 22 3.41 -3.77 -3.54
CA ARG A 22 2.65 -2.75 -4.23
C ARG A 22 1.48 -3.33 -5.01
N CYS A 23 1.71 -4.46 -5.67
CA CYS A 23 0.64 -5.16 -6.37
C CYS A 23 -0.44 -5.62 -5.42
N LEU A 24 -0.04 -6.16 -4.28
CA LEU A 24 -1.00 -6.63 -3.28
C LEU A 24 -1.85 -5.48 -2.75
N VAL A 25 -1.22 -4.36 -2.48
CA VAL A 25 -1.95 -3.19 -2.01
C VAL A 25 -2.94 -2.72 -3.06
N ASP A 26 -2.52 -2.68 -4.31
CA ASP A 26 -3.41 -2.24 -5.39
C ASP A 26 -4.58 -3.21 -5.56
N CYS A 27 -4.32 -4.49 -5.49
CA CYS A 27 -5.39 -5.49 -5.58
C CYS A 27 -6.37 -5.37 -4.44
N ALA A 28 -5.87 -5.16 -3.23
CA ALA A 28 -6.74 -4.99 -2.08
C ALA A 28 -7.61 -3.75 -2.22
N ARG A 29 -7.01 -2.66 -2.71
CA ARG A 29 -7.75 -1.43 -2.93
C ARG A 29 -8.89 -1.65 -3.92
N LYS A 30 -8.58 -2.28 -5.03
CA LYS A 30 -9.60 -2.52 -6.05
C LYS A 30 -10.71 -3.40 -5.52
N ALA A 31 -10.36 -4.43 -4.77
CA ALA A 31 -11.37 -5.34 -4.23
C ALA A 31 -12.29 -4.62 -3.26
N VAL A 32 -11.72 -3.81 -2.39
CA VAL A 32 -12.52 -3.09 -1.40
C VAL A 32 -13.45 -2.10 -2.08
N LEU A 33 -12.94 -1.38 -3.07
CA LEU A 33 -13.76 -0.38 -3.74
C LEU A 33 -14.83 -1.00 -4.63
N GLU A 34 -14.60 -2.21 -5.13
CA GLU A 34 -15.62 -2.93 -5.84
C GLU A 34 -16.76 -3.36 -4.94
N LEU A 35 -16.41 -3.84 -3.75
CA LEU A 35 -17.41 -4.28 -2.79
C LEU A 35 -18.16 -3.11 -2.17
N PHE A 36 -17.49 -1.98 -1.99
CA PHE A 36 -18.07 -0.82 -1.34
C PHE A 36 -17.80 0.43 -2.17
N PRO A 37 -18.59 0.66 -3.22
CA PRO A 37 -18.28 1.76 -4.15
C PRO A 37 -18.21 3.13 -3.51
N GLY A 38 -18.93 3.36 -2.42
CA GLY A 38 -18.91 4.67 -1.76
C GLY A 38 -17.79 4.83 -0.75
N PHE A 39 -16.88 3.89 -0.67
CA PHE A 39 -15.87 3.86 0.38
C PHE A 39 -14.56 4.55 -0.01
N GLU A 40 -14.51 5.13 -1.18
CA GLU A 40 -13.24 5.61 -1.74
C GLU A 40 -12.57 6.68 -0.86
N THR A 41 -13.32 7.69 -0.45
CA THR A 41 -12.76 8.75 0.38
C THR A 41 -12.25 8.19 1.71
N ARG A 42 -13.04 7.33 2.32
CA ARG A 42 -12.64 6.74 3.60
C ARG A 42 -11.42 5.84 3.42
N TYR A 43 -11.36 5.10 2.33
CA TYR A 43 -10.21 4.25 2.06
C TYR A 43 -8.93 5.08 2.02
N VAL A 44 -8.95 6.19 1.28
CA VAL A 44 -7.78 7.02 1.15
C VAL A 44 -7.35 7.62 2.48
N HIS A 45 -8.29 7.98 3.32
CA HIS A 45 -7.97 8.65 4.58
C HIS A 45 -7.67 7.67 5.72
N VAL A 46 -8.21 6.47 5.67
CA VAL A 46 -8.09 5.54 6.79
C VAL A 46 -7.19 4.35 6.44
N VAL A 47 -7.46 3.70 5.33
CA VAL A 47 -6.78 2.45 4.98
C VAL A 47 -5.45 2.69 4.30
N GLN A 48 -5.43 3.59 3.35
CA GLN A 48 -4.22 3.86 2.59
C GLN A 48 -3.01 4.23 3.47
N PRO A 49 -3.16 5.07 4.49
CA PRO A 49 -2.03 5.39 5.35
C PRO A 49 -1.43 4.18 6.07
N HIS A 50 -2.24 3.19 6.39
CA HIS A 50 -1.72 1.97 7.01
C HIS A 50 -0.81 1.22 6.06
N PHE A 51 -1.23 1.08 4.81
CA PHE A 51 -0.39 0.43 3.81
C PHE A 51 0.90 1.23 3.59
N ASP A 52 0.76 2.54 3.48
CA ASP A 52 1.93 3.39 3.26
C ASP A 52 2.94 3.25 4.39
N ARG A 53 2.46 3.19 5.61
CA ARG A 53 3.36 3.05 6.76
C ARG A 53 4.12 1.74 6.70
N VAL A 54 3.43 0.64 6.41
CA VAL A 54 4.07 -0.67 6.36
C VAL A 54 5.09 -0.70 5.23
N LEU A 55 4.74 -0.15 4.08
CA LEU A 55 5.66 -0.11 2.95
C LEU A 55 6.90 0.71 3.28
N GLN A 56 6.73 1.83 3.94
CA GLN A 56 7.86 2.67 4.32
C GLN A 56 8.76 1.99 5.36
N GLN A 57 8.17 1.21 6.24
CA GLN A 57 8.95 0.50 7.25
C GLN A 57 9.78 -0.61 6.64
N ARG A 58 9.24 -1.32 5.68
CA ARG A 58 9.96 -2.45 5.09
C ARG A 58 10.89 -2.04 3.95
N TRP A 59 10.49 -1.03 3.18
CA TRP A 59 11.27 -0.61 2.02
C TRP A 59 11.43 0.90 2.00
N PRO A 60 12.11 1.48 2.99
CA PRO A 60 12.20 2.94 3.07
C PRO A 60 12.87 3.57 1.85
N GLU A 61 13.89 2.91 1.32
CA GLU A 61 14.61 3.49 0.18
C GLU A 61 13.80 3.40 -1.09
N GLU A 62 13.15 2.27 -1.30
CA GLU A 62 12.32 2.10 -2.48
C GLU A 62 11.13 3.04 -2.47
N GLU A 63 10.56 3.26 -1.29
CA GLU A 63 9.44 4.19 -1.18
C GLU A 63 9.88 5.62 -1.47
N LEU A 64 11.06 5.97 -1.04
CA LEU A 64 11.60 7.29 -1.35
C LEU A 64 11.79 7.48 -2.83
N GLN A 65 12.34 6.48 -3.51
CA GLN A 65 12.51 6.54 -4.95
C GLN A 65 11.19 6.64 -5.67
N TYR A 66 10.19 6.00 -5.13
CA TYR A 66 8.88 6.00 -5.73
C TYR A 66 8.24 7.38 -5.73
N ILE A 67 8.52 8.15 -4.70
CA ILE A 67 7.93 9.47 -4.52
C ILE A 67 8.80 10.56 -5.07
N SER A 68 10.09 10.39 -4.92
CA SER A 68 11.02 11.47 -5.14
C SER A 68 11.07 12.03 -6.57
N PRO A 69 10.79 11.26 -7.65
CA PRO A 69 10.89 11.87 -8.98
C PRO A 69 10.12 13.15 -9.12
N THR A 70 9.05 13.27 -8.38
CA THR A 70 8.22 14.45 -8.46
C THR A 70 8.87 15.64 -7.79
N GLU A 71 9.61 15.38 -6.75
CA GLU A 71 10.13 16.47 -5.95
C GLU A 71 11.48 16.92 -6.33
N THR A 72 12.29 15.99 -6.76
CA THR A 72 13.63 16.32 -7.10
C THR A 72 13.73 17.20 -8.30
N VAL A 73 12.67 17.29 -9.04
CA VAL A 73 12.69 18.13 -10.22
C VAL A 73 12.84 19.60 -9.87
N ASN A 74 12.55 19.93 -8.70
CA ASN A 74 12.69 21.33 -8.29
C ASN A 74 14.11 21.82 -8.28
#